data_1fe52c25dd412bea81518054517ec33b
#
_entry.id   1fe52c25dd412bea81518054517ec33b
#
_cell.length_a   1.000
_cell.length_b   1.000
_cell.length_c   1.000
_cell.angle_alpha   90.00
_cell.angle_beta   90.00
_cell.angle_gamma   90.00
#
_symmetry.space_group_name_H-M   'P 1'
#
loop_
_entity.id
_entity.type
_entity.pdbx_description
1 polymer ?
#
loop_
_entity_poly.entity_id
_entity_poly.type
_entity_poly.pdbx_seq_one_letter_code
_entity_poly.pdbx_strand_id
1 'polypeptide(L)'
;GSEMCIRDRGILLQNKKVGLALLCDNAPYTLAMTLASYGRSGLLGYFDEACAVFPESAVKVRETALSHGLSAVAAPVEGGFIGALHTAVNALDTDYVLLAEDDCMIWEHLRGENLEKQLKRALDLLISGQADMVRLRHAWRGCTRYKAAYTYSYFYPVEQLATMWVHAEGLSEAPDWIKSIRRFFHPLRSKRSIGRCVYVEQNPHLCFPQYITKIDEGYIIDSEVFQWTNQPTLIARSRIRQILTGLEQMSGSIGKLPQDFEHAVNSPRWRNAHMNIGVIRGIFT
;
A
#
# COMPACT_ATOMS: atom_id res chain seq x y z
N GLY A 1 7.64 26.11 25.93
CA GLY A 1 7.31 25.15 24.89
C GLY A 1 6.16 24.30 25.37
N SER A 2 4.98 24.46 24.78
CA SER A 2 3.79 23.68 25.11
C SER A 2 3.98 22.23 24.65
N GLU A 3 4.09 21.32 25.59
CA GLU A 3 3.81 19.91 25.39
C GLU A 3 2.32 19.79 25.03
N MET A 4 2.01 19.91 23.76
CA MET A 4 0.67 19.60 23.27
C MET A 4 0.54 18.07 23.35
N CYS A 5 -0.29 17.64 24.30
CA CYS A 5 -0.49 16.23 24.65
C CYS A 5 -0.81 15.42 23.40
N ILE A 6 -0.10 14.29 23.22
CA ILE A 6 -0.30 13.33 22.11
C ILE A 6 -1.77 12.89 22.00
N ARG A 7 -2.53 12.92 23.09
CA ARG A 7 -3.97 12.60 23.14
C ARG A 7 -4.87 13.54 22.34
N ASP A 8 -4.48 14.81 22.14
CA ASP A 8 -5.36 15.77 21.46
C ASP A 8 -5.31 15.63 19.92
N ARG A 9 -4.30 14.98 19.37
CA ARG A 9 -4.19 14.74 17.92
C ARG A 9 -4.99 13.53 17.44
N GLY A 10 -5.13 12.48 18.25
CA GLY A 10 -5.98 11.32 17.94
C GLY A 10 -7.48 11.65 17.80
N ILE A 11 -7.95 12.76 18.40
CA ILE A 11 -9.34 13.22 18.31
C ILE A 11 -9.71 13.72 16.90
N LEU A 12 -8.74 14.07 16.07
CA LEU A 12 -8.98 14.60 14.71
C LEU A 12 -9.45 13.54 13.70
N LEU A 13 -9.36 12.27 13.99
CA LEU A 13 -9.70 11.17 13.07
C LEU A 13 -11.11 10.57 13.33
N GLN A 14 -12.13 11.42 13.53
CA GLN A 14 -13.55 11.02 13.51
C GLN A 14 -13.96 9.93 14.52
N ASN A 15 -13.41 9.93 15.75
CA ASN A 15 -13.66 8.91 16.77
C ASN A 15 -13.30 7.47 16.36
N LYS A 16 -12.43 7.30 15.35
CA LYS A 16 -11.95 6.00 14.90
C LYS A 16 -10.51 5.78 15.35
N LYS A 17 -10.24 4.62 15.93
CA LYS A 17 -8.90 4.23 16.31
C LYS A 17 -8.10 3.79 15.08
N VAL A 18 -6.90 4.31 14.92
CA VAL A 18 -5.98 3.97 13.85
C VAL A 18 -4.67 3.45 14.42
N GLY A 19 -4.25 2.27 13.99
CA GLY A 19 -2.99 1.65 14.38
C GLY A 19 -1.95 1.71 13.26
N LEU A 20 -0.68 1.68 13.65
CA LEU A 20 0.46 1.47 12.76
C LEU A 20 1.08 0.10 13.02
N ALA A 21 1.21 -0.71 12.00
CA ALA A 21 1.97 -1.96 12.05
C ALA A 21 3.14 -1.90 11.08
N LEU A 22 4.35 -1.95 11.61
CA LEU A 22 5.58 -2.09 10.85
C LEU A 22 5.98 -3.56 10.75
N LEU A 23 6.04 -4.08 9.55
CA LEU A 23 6.54 -5.42 9.26
C LEU A 23 8.05 -5.31 9.02
N CYS A 24 8.83 -5.90 9.92
CA CYS A 24 10.27 -5.76 9.94
C CYS A 24 10.95 -7.08 9.58
N ASP A 25 11.99 -7.00 8.78
CA ASP A 25 12.98 -8.08 8.63
C ASP A 25 14.09 -7.92 9.68
N ASN A 26 15.15 -8.71 9.60
CA ASN A 26 16.32 -8.59 10.48
C ASN A 26 17.26 -7.46 10.03
N ALA A 27 16.72 -6.24 9.89
CA ALA A 27 17.40 -5.06 9.38
C ALA A 27 17.29 -3.85 10.35
N PRO A 28 17.94 -3.89 11.55
CA PRO A 28 17.78 -2.88 12.58
C PRO A 28 18.20 -1.47 12.13
N TYR A 29 19.18 -1.35 11.24
CA TYR A 29 19.59 -0.06 10.69
C TYR A 29 18.51 0.57 9.81
N THR A 30 17.91 -0.22 8.93
CA THR A 30 16.80 0.23 8.07
C THR A 30 15.62 0.71 8.91
N LEU A 31 15.22 -0.09 9.91
CA LEU A 31 14.19 0.29 10.86
C LEU A 31 14.52 1.60 11.59
N ALA A 32 15.75 1.75 12.07
CA ALA A 32 16.18 2.97 12.76
C ALA A 32 16.05 4.22 11.88
N MET A 33 16.46 4.14 10.61
CA MET A 33 16.33 5.23 9.64
C MET A 33 14.86 5.58 9.37
N THR A 34 14.03 4.58 9.22
CA THR A 34 12.58 4.74 9.01
C THR A 34 11.91 5.39 10.22
N LEU A 35 12.18 4.88 11.43
CA LEU A 35 11.62 5.44 12.66
C LEU A 35 12.14 6.86 12.95
N ALA A 36 13.39 7.15 12.62
CA ALA A 36 13.91 8.52 12.66
C ALA A 36 13.15 9.45 11.70
N SER A 37 12.75 8.98 10.51
CA SER A 37 11.93 9.78 9.60
C SER A 37 10.52 10.02 10.16
N TYR A 38 9.94 9.04 10.85
CA TYR A 38 8.65 9.16 11.53
C TYR A 38 8.71 10.14 12.71
N GLY A 39 9.77 10.08 13.50
CA GLY A 39 10.00 11.05 14.59
C GLY A 39 10.11 12.48 14.07
N ARG A 40 10.91 12.71 13.02
CA ARG A 40 11.07 14.05 12.41
C ARG A 40 9.77 14.59 11.80
N SER A 41 8.92 13.74 11.26
CA SER A 41 7.64 14.14 10.66
C SER A 41 6.51 14.26 11.68
N GLY A 42 6.66 13.67 12.87
CA GLY A 42 5.60 13.55 13.87
C GLY A 42 4.55 12.49 13.52
N LEU A 43 4.84 11.57 12.58
CA LEU A 43 3.90 10.56 12.10
C LEU A 43 3.32 9.72 13.24
N LEU A 44 4.15 9.27 14.17
CA LEU A 44 3.71 8.38 15.27
C LEU A 44 2.61 9.01 16.15
N GLY A 45 2.54 10.34 16.21
CA GLY A 45 1.51 11.04 16.96
C GLY A 45 0.10 10.98 16.36
N TYR A 46 -0.05 10.42 15.16
CA TYR A 46 -1.37 10.24 14.51
C TYR A 46 -2.00 8.88 14.78
N PHE A 47 -1.28 7.95 15.42
CA PHE A 47 -1.76 6.61 15.70
C PHE A 47 -2.08 6.42 17.17
N ASP A 48 -3.19 5.74 17.46
CA ASP A 48 -3.59 5.36 18.82
C ASP A 48 -2.69 4.24 19.36
N GLU A 49 -2.25 3.35 18.47
CA GLU A 49 -1.35 2.23 18.77
C GLU A 49 -0.33 2.07 17.65
N ALA A 50 0.91 1.70 18.01
CA ALA A 50 1.95 1.41 17.03
C ALA A 50 2.76 0.18 17.47
N CYS A 51 2.95 -0.78 16.56
CA CYS A 51 3.77 -1.96 16.80
C CYS A 51 4.75 -2.21 15.66
N ALA A 52 5.90 -2.80 16.02
CA ALA A 52 6.83 -3.41 15.09
C ALA A 52 6.75 -4.94 15.25
N VAL A 53 6.55 -5.65 14.16
CA VAL A 53 6.49 -7.11 14.12
C VAL A 53 7.71 -7.63 13.40
N PHE A 54 8.42 -8.55 14.00
CA PHE A 54 9.73 -9.03 13.54
C PHE A 54 9.92 -10.52 13.87
N PRO A 55 10.85 -11.23 13.17
CA PRO A 55 11.20 -12.60 13.50
C PRO A 55 11.78 -12.70 14.94
N GLU A 56 11.44 -13.77 15.67
CA GLU A 56 11.90 -13.96 17.07
C GLU A 56 13.40 -13.81 17.26
N SER A 57 14.20 -14.15 16.24
CA SER A 57 15.66 -14.04 16.26
C SER A 57 16.19 -12.62 16.14
N ALA A 58 15.36 -11.63 15.79
CA ALA A 58 15.77 -10.27 15.47
C ALA A 58 15.87 -9.37 16.71
N VAL A 59 16.72 -9.71 17.68
CA VAL A 59 16.87 -9.00 18.96
C VAL A 59 17.15 -7.49 18.79
N LYS A 60 18.05 -7.11 17.89
CA LYS A 60 18.38 -5.70 17.62
C LYS A 60 17.21 -4.91 17.03
N VAL A 61 16.37 -5.53 16.23
CA VAL A 61 15.13 -4.92 15.70
C VAL A 61 14.18 -4.61 16.85
N ARG A 62 14.01 -5.56 17.78
CA ARG A 62 13.24 -5.38 19.00
C ARG A 62 13.73 -4.18 19.83
N GLU A 63 15.01 -4.11 20.09
CA GLU A 63 15.60 -3.01 20.86
C GLU A 63 15.38 -1.66 20.17
N THR A 64 15.56 -1.62 18.84
CA THR A 64 15.32 -0.43 18.02
C THR A 64 13.86 0.01 18.11
N ALA A 65 12.90 -0.90 17.95
CA ALA A 65 11.47 -0.58 18.03
C ALA A 65 11.10 0.01 19.39
N LEU A 66 11.53 -0.65 20.49
CA LEU A 66 11.27 -0.20 21.86
C LEU A 66 11.87 1.18 22.16
N SER A 67 13.09 1.45 21.67
CA SER A 67 13.75 2.76 21.88
C SER A 67 13.03 3.92 21.19
N HIS A 68 12.16 3.64 20.22
CA HIS A 68 11.31 4.62 19.53
C HIS A 68 9.84 4.61 19.99
N GLY A 69 9.53 3.89 21.07
CA GLY A 69 8.21 3.90 21.70
C GLY A 69 7.17 3.00 21.01
N LEU A 70 7.57 2.08 20.12
CA LEU A 70 6.67 1.10 19.52
C LEU A 70 6.57 -0.13 20.43
N SER A 71 5.39 -0.77 20.42
CA SER A 71 5.24 -2.13 20.92
C SER A 71 6.04 -3.09 20.05
N ALA A 72 6.82 -3.98 20.66
CA ALA A 72 7.69 -4.92 19.95
C ALA A 72 7.10 -6.33 20.03
N VAL A 73 6.67 -6.90 18.90
CA VAL A 73 5.95 -8.16 18.84
C VAL A 73 6.72 -9.16 17.96
N ALA A 74 7.08 -10.30 18.54
CA ALA A 74 7.74 -11.35 17.80
C ALA A 74 6.71 -12.18 17.00
N ALA A 75 7.00 -12.43 15.74
CA ALA A 75 6.22 -13.31 14.88
C ALA A 75 6.91 -14.68 14.73
N PRO A 76 6.16 -15.79 14.70
CA PRO A 76 6.71 -17.10 14.44
C PRO A 76 7.39 -17.16 13.07
N VAL A 77 8.59 -17.68 13.02
CA VAL A 77 9.38 -17.79 11.76
C VAL A 77 8.68 -18.66 10.73
N GLU A 78 7.99 -19.71 11.18
CA GLU A 78 7.30 -20.68 10.33
C GLU A 78 6.12 -20.08 9.54
N GLY A 79 5.54 -18.97 10.03
CA GLY A 79 4.42 -18.27 9.39
C GLY A 79 4.85 -17.35 8.24
N GLY A 80 6.15 -17.06 8.10
CA GLY A 80 6.66 -16.12 7.10
C GLY A 80 5.98 -14.75 7.17
N PHE A 81 5.87 -14.06 6.04
CA PHE A 81 5.23 -12.76 5.95
C PHE A 81 3.73 -12.78 6.35
N ILE A 82 3.01 -13.86 6.01
CA ILE A 82 1.58 -14.00 6.36
C ILE A 82 1.44 -14.11 7.89
N GLY A 83 2.29 -14.89 8.55
CA GLY A 83 2.30 -14.99 10.00
C GLY A 83 2.63 -13.67 10.70
N ALA A 84 3.59 -12.91 10.16
CA ALA A 84 3.91 -11.58 10.64
C ALA A 84 2.71 -10.63 10.50
N LEU A 85 2.00 -10.67 9.37
CA LEU A 85 0.82 -9.85 9.13
C LEU A 85 -0.34 -10.22 10.07
N HIS A 86 -0.59 -11.52 10.31
CA HIS A 86 -1.55 -11.99 11.32
C HIS A 86 -1.19 -11.47 12.72
N THR A 87 0.07 -11.59 13.09
CA THR A 87 0.59 -11.11 14.37
C THR A 87 0.35 -9.60 14.51
N ALA A 88 0.67 -8.82 13.47
CA ALA A 88 0.47 -7.38 13.43
C ALA A 88 -1.00 -6.97 13.63
N VAL A 89 -1.90 -7.59 12.88
CA VAL A 89 -3.33 -7.27 12.92
C VAL A 89 -3.99 -7.70 14.25
N ASN A 90 -3.44 -8.72 14.92
CA ASN A 90 -3.93 -9.18 16.21
C ASN A 90 -3.34 -8.38 17.39
N ALA A 91 -2.14 -7.83 17.23
CA ALA A 91 -1.49 -7.02 18.26
C ALA A 91 -2.13 -5.63 18.46
N LEU A 92 -2.90 -5.16 17.49
CA LEU A 92 -3.54 -3.84 17.53
C LEU A 92 -5.03 -3.96 17.85
N ASP A 93 -5.54 -3.10 18.75
CA ASP A 93 -6.98 -2.97 19.03
C ASP A 93 -7.56 -1.68 18.44
N THR A 94 -7.53 -1.60 17.11
CA THR A 94 -7.91 -0.42 16.33
C THR A 94 -8.93 -0.75 15.24
N ASP A 95 -9.65 0.26 14.75
CA ASP A 95 -10.63 0.10 13.65
C ASP A 95 -9.91 -0.05 12.30
N TYR A 96 -8.85 0.73 12.11
CA TYR A 96 -8.05 0.79 10.88
C TYR A 96 -6.58 0.54 11.21
N VAL A 97 -5.87 -0.02 10.26
CA VAL A 97 -4.43 -0.32 10.38
C VAL A 97 -3.69 0.22 9.17
N LEU A 98 -2.67 1.01 9.42
CA LEU A 98 -1.63 1.31 8.44
C LEU A 98 -0.59 0.21 8.49
N LEU A 99 -0.51 -0.57 7.42
CA LEU A 99 0.51 -1.59 7.21
C LEU A 99 1.67 -0.97 6.43
N ALA A 100 2.89 -1.11 6.91
CA ALA A 100 4.09 -0.65 6.22
C ALA A 100 5.27 -1.60 6.50
N GLU A 101 6.26 -1.62 5.63
CA GLU A 101 7.53 -2.31 5.83
C GLU A 101 8.55 -1.37 6.49
N ASP A 102 9.62 -1.93 7.05
CA ASP A 102 10.63 -1.19 7.80
C ASP A 102 11.52 -0.27 6.95
N ASP A 103 11.40 -0.32 5.62
CA ASP A 103 12.08 0.56 4.66
C ASP A 103 11.21 1.72 4.14
N CYS A 104 9.96 1.81 4.60
CA CYS A 104 8.99 2.82 4.15
C CYS A 104 9.19 4.15 4.89
N MET A 105 10.10 4.99 4.43
CA MET A 105 10.34 6.31 5.01
C MET A 105 9.29 7.34 4.60
N ILE A 106 9.09 8.37 5.43
CA ILE A 106 8.26 9.53 5.08
C ILE A 106 8.98 10.39 4.04
N TRP A 107 8.24 10.84 3.06
CA TRP A 107 8.78 11.79 2.10
C TRP A 107 9.10 13.14 2.77
N GLU A 108 10.34 13.60 2.63
CA GLU A 108 10.89 14.73 3.39
C GLU A 108 10.10 16.03 3.32
N HIS A 109 9.39 16.25 2.20
CA HIS A 109 8.57 17.45 2.00
C HIS A 109 7.18 17.39 2.65
N LEU A 110 6.81 16.23 3.24
CA LEU A 110 5.52 16.06 3.91
C LEU A 110 5.71 16.13 5.41
N ARG A 111 5.39 17.30 5.99
CA ARG A 111 5.42 17.52 7.44
C ARG A 111 4.17 18.29 7.86
N GLY A 112 3.75 18.10 9.11
CA GLY A 112 2.63 18.84 9.69
C GLY A 112 1.33 18.69 8.88
N GLU A 113 0.69 19.80 8.53
CA GLU A 113 -0.61 19.83 7.88
C GLU A 113 -0.71 18.96 6.62
N ASN A 114 0.35 18.87 5.81
CA ASN A 114 0.32 18.04 4.60
C ASN A 114 0.25 16.56 4.95
N LEU A 115 0.94 16.12 6.01
CA LEU A 115 0.88 14.74 6.50
C LEU A 115 -0.51 14.42 7.05
N GLU A 116 -1.02 15.28 7.92
CA GLU A 116 -2.35 15.17 8.49
C GLU A 116 -3.44 15.13 7.41
N LYS A 117 -3.38 16.04 6.44
CA LYS A 117 -4.32 16.10 5.32
C LYS A 117 -4.36 14.78 4.54
N GLN A 118 -3.20 14.17 4.25
CA GLN A 118 -3.14 12.92 3.51
C GLN A 118 -3.68 11.74 4.33
N LEU A 119 -3.34 11.66 5.62
CA LEU A 119 -3.87 10.62 6.51
C LEU A 119 -5.39 10.75 6.70
N LYS A 120 -5.87 11.97 6.94
CA LYS A 120 -7.30 12.25 7.05
C LYS A 120 -8.03 11.88 5.78
N ARG A 121 -7.51 12.28 4.61
CA ARG A 121 -8.12 11.94 3.32
C ARG A 121 -8.21 10.43 3.11
N ALA A 122 -7.14 9.68 3.44
CA ALA A 122 -7.15 8.23 3.35
C ALA A 122 -8.24 7.62 4.25
N LEU A 123 -8.36 8.11 5.47
CA LEU A 123 -9.35 7.63 6.42
C LEU A 123 -10.79 7.99 5.99
N ASP A 124 -11.01 9.20 5.48
CA ASP A 124 -12.33 9.65 4.96
C ASP A 124 -12.81 8.73 3.82
N LEU A 125 -11.92 8.33 2.92
CA LEU A 125 -12.24 7.38 1.83
C LEU A 125 -12.69 6.01 2.36
N LEU A 126 -12.05 5.52 3.43
CA LEU A 126 -12.41 4.26 4.06
C LEU A 126 -13.72 4.36 4.84
N ILE A 127 -13.91 5.41 5.65
CA ILE A 127 -15.11 5.61 6.47
C ILE A 127 -16.34 5.83 5.60
N SER A 128 -16.20 6.59 4.51
CA SER A 128 -17.30 6.81 3.56
C SER A 128 -17.62 5.60 2.69
N GLY A 129 -16.82 4.53 2.75
CA GLY A 129 -16.98 3.34 1.90
C GLY A 129 -16.62 3.58 0.42
N GLN A 130 -15.97 4.71 0.10
CA GLN A 130 -15.50 4.98 -1.27
C GLN A 130 -14.31 4.09 -1.63
N ALA A 131 -13.50 3.70 -0.64
CA ALA A 131 -12.40 2.76 -0.82
C ALA A 131 -12.45 1.63 0.21
N ASP A 132 -12.04 0.43 -0.17
CA ASP A 132 -11.82 -0.72 0.72
C ASP A 132 -10.43 -0.68 1.36
N MET A 133 -9.47 -0.06 0.68
CA MET A 133 -8.11 0.19 1.15
C MET A 133 -7.52 1.41 0.44
N VAL A 134 -6.54 2.08 1.06
CA VAL A 134 -5.88 3.25 0.48
C VAL A 134 -4.37 3.07 0.49
N ARG A 135 -3.77 3.24 -0.68
CA ARG A 135 -2.32 3.24 -0.87
C ARG A 135 -1.74 4.58 -0.47
N LEU A 136 -0.72 4.55 0.37
CA LEU A 136 -0.03 5.73 0.89
C LEU A 136 1.39 5.91 0.38
N ARG A 137 1.85 5.07 -0.55
CA ARG A 137 3.08 5.34 -1.27
C ARG A 137 2.88 6.55 -2.18
N HIS A 138 3.86 7.45 -2.19
CA HIS A 138 3.76 8.69 -2.98
C HIS A 138 3.61 8.40 -4.48
N ALA A 139 2.39 8.57 -4.98
CA ALA A 139 2.02 8.21 -6.35
C ALA A 139 2.78 9.01 -7.42
N TRP A 140 3.13 10.26 -7.11
CA TRP A 140 3.73 11.21 -8.07
C TRP A 140 5.26 11.18 -8.11
N ARG A 141 5.90 10.30 -7.36
CA ARG A 141 7.34 10.08 -7.44
C ARG A 141 7.66 9.15 -8.60
N GLY A 142 7.38 9.60 -9.80
CA GLY A 142 7.61 8.88 -11.05
C GLY A 142 9.08 8.73 -11.42
N CYS A 143 9.94 8.30 -10.48
CA CYS A 143 11.36 8.10 -10.73
C CYS A 143 11.68 6.73 -11.32
N THR A 144 10.75 5.80 -11.38
CA THR A 144 10.99 4.50 -11.99
C THR A 144 10.74 4.60 -13.49
N ARG A 145 11.82 4.54 -14.26
CA ARG A 145 11.75 4.28 -15.69
C ARG A 145 11.14 2.89 -15.90
N TYR A 146 9.85 2.83 -16.14
CA TYR A 146 9.22 1.57 -16.52
C TYR A 146 9.71 1.21 -17.92
N LYS A 147 10.29 0.02 -18.07
CA LYS A 147 10.52 -0.55 -19.41
C LYS A 147 9.18 -0.66 -20.14
N ALA A 148 9.14 -0.40 -21.44
CA ALA A 148 7.92 -0.45 -22.28
C ALA A 148 7.04 -1.68 -22.01
N ALA A 149 7.67 -2.83 -21.72
CA ALA A 149 6.98 -4.08 -21.39
C ALA A 149 6.16 -4.03 -20.08
N TYR A 150 6.35 -3.01 -19.24
CA TYR A 150 5.60 -2.82 -17.98
C TYR A 150 4.61 -1.67 -18.07
N THR A 151 4.62 -0.92 -19.14
CA THR A 151 3.66 0.16 -19.39
C THR A 151 2.44 -0.35 -20.14
N TYR A 152 1.32 0.31 -19.96
CA TYR A 152 0.11 0.00 -20.72
C TYR A 152 0.30 0.20 -22.24
N SER A 153 1.22 1.08 -22.68
CA SER A 153 1.54 1.30 -24.11
C SER A 153 2.03 0.03 -24.84
N TYR A 154 2.53 -0.94 -24.09
CA TYR A 154 2.91 -2.25 -24.64
C TYR A 154 1.70 -3.08 -25.10
N PHE A 155 0.54 -2.83 -24.48
CA PHE A 155 -0.70 -3.58 -24.68
C PHE A 155 -1.82 -2.76 -25.34
N TYR A 156 -1.79 -1.44 -25.18
CA TYR A 156 -2.89 -0.56 -25.60
C TYR A 156 -2.39 0.55 -26.52
N PRO A 157 -3.24 1.06 -27.44
CA PRO A 157 -2.89 2.20 -28.30
C PRO A 157 -2.46 3.43 -27.49
N VAL A 158 -1.45 4.13 -27.97
CA VAL A 158 -0.89 5.31 -27.30
C VAL A 158 -1.69 6.58 -27.62
N GLU A 159 -2.44 6.61 -28.70
CA GLU A 159 -3.19 7.77 -29.18
C GLU A 159 -4.26 8.28 -28.19
N GLN A 160 -4.70 7.40 -27.26
CA GLN A 160 -5.61 7.76 -26.17
C GLN A 160 -4.89 8.33 -24.95
N LEU A 161 -3.57 8.50 -24.96
CA LEU A 161 -2.70 8.55 -23.80
C LEU A 161 -1.79 9.79 -23.85
N ALA A 162 -2.34 10.92 -24.22
CA ALA A 162 -1.59 12.12 -24.58
C ALA A 162 -0.84 12.81 -23.42
N THR A 163 -0.79 12.28 -22.20
CA THR A 163 -0.33 13.04 -21.03
C THR A 163 0.57 12.27 -20.06
N MET A 164 1.46 11.41 -20.56
CA MET A 164 2.39 10.69 -19.69
C MET A 164 3.30 11.62 -18.89
N TRP A 165 3.36 11.44 -17.56
CA TRP A 165 4.30 12.14 -16.69
C TRP A 165 5.75 11.69 -16.88
N VAL A 166 5.94 10.45 -17.29
CA VAL A 166 7.25 9.87 -17.51
C VAL A 166 7.60 10.09 -18.98
N HIS A 167 8.75 10.70 -19.25
CA HIS A 167 9.27 10.87 -20.59
C HIS A 167 9.12 9.58 -21.41
N ALA A 168 8.73 9.77 -22.66
CA ALA A 168 8.37 8.72 -23.62
C ALA A 168 9.46 7.67 -23.94
N GLU A 169 10.58 7.69 -23.24
CA GLU A 169 11.62 6.66 -23.32
C GLU A 169 11.03 5.32 -22.85
N GLY A 170 10.62 4.50 -23.80
CA GLY A 170 10.08 3.17 -23.55
C GLY A 170 8.62 2.98 -23.92
N LEU A 171 7.99 3.93 -24.59
CA LEU A 171 6.70 3.71 -25.24
C LEU A 171 6.85 2.63 -26.33
N SER A 172 5.88 1.73 -26.41
CA SER A 172 5.87 0.74 -27.47
C SER A 172 5.28 1.35 -28.75
N GLU A 173 6.13 1.49 -29.78
CA GLU A 173 5.73 1.88 -31.13
C GLU A 173 5.08 0.75 -31.94
N ALA A 174 4.89 -0.41 -31.31
CA ALA A 174 4.29 -1.56 -31.99
C ALA A 174 2.91 -1.22 -32.53
N PRO A 175 2.56 -1.68 -33.73
CA PRO A 175 1.23 -1.50 -34.33
C PRO A 175 0.14 -2.11 -33.44
N ASP A 176 -1.08 -1.59 -33.51
CA ASP A 176 -2.20 -1.97 -32.65
C ASP A 176 -2.60 -3.45 -32.77
N TRP A 177 -2.43 -4.04 -33.95
CA TRP A 177 -2.65 -5.47 -34.11
C TRP A 177 -1.69 -6.33 -33.29
N ILE A 178 -0.41 -5.94 -33.16
CA ILE A 178 0.56 -6.60 -32.30
C ILE A 178 0.17 -6.42 -30.81
N LYS A 179 -0.27 -5.21 -30.44
CA LYS A 179 -0.76 -4.94 -29.08
C LYS A 179 -1.98 -5.80 -28.75
N SER A 180 -2.88 -6.01 -29.71
CA SER A 180 -4.04 -6.88 -29.57
C SER A 180 -3.64 -8.35 -29.36
N ILE A 181 -2.68 -8.85 -30.13
CA ILE A 181 -2.12 -10.18 -29.95
C ILE A 181 -1.51 -10.32 -28.55
N ARG A 182 -0.72 -9.33 -28.10
CA ARG A 182 -0.14 -9.34 -26.76
C ARG A 182 -1.20 -9.40 -25.66
N ARG A 183 -2.31 -8.66 -25.79
CA ARG A 183 -3.43 -8.73 -24.83
C ARG A 183 -4.04 -10.12 -24.80
N PHE A 184 -4.22 -10.74 -25.95
CA PHE A 184 -4.78 -12.09 -26.05
C PHE A 184 -3.90 -13.14 -25.35
N PHE A 185 -2.58 -13.13 -25.60
CA PHE A 185 -1.65 -14.08 -24.99
C PHE A 185 -1.25 -13.76 -23.54
N HIS A 186 -1.39 -12.48 -23.11
CA HIS A 186 -1.01 -12.03 -21.77
C HIS A 186 -2.09 -11.21 -21.08
N PRO A 187 -3.32 -11.75 -20.92
CA PRO A 187 -4.48 -10.98 -20.43
C PRO A 187 -4.26 -10.42 -19.02
N LEU A 188 -3.66 -11.19 -18.12
CA LEU A 188 -3.39 -10.73 -16.74
C LEU A 188 -2.35 -9.62 -16.70
N ARG A 189 -1.33 -9.69 -17.55
CA ARG A 189 -0.28 -8.67 -17.60
C ARG A 189 -0.82 -7.37 -18.21
N SER A 190 -1.69 -7.47 -19.22
CA SER A 190 -2.33 -6.30 -19.80
C SER A 190 -3.24 -5.59 -18.79
N LYS A 191 -4.05 -6.33 -18.03
CA LYS A 191 -4.86 -5.76 -16.94
C LYS A 191 -4.02 -5.07 -15.87
N ARG A 192 -2.94 -5.70 -15.42
CA ARG A 192 -1.99 -5.08 -14.47
C ARG A 192 -1.40 -3.77 -14.97
N SER A 193 -1.16 -3.67 -16.27
CA SER A 193 -0.61 -2.45 -16.86
C SER A 193 -1.60 -1.27 -16.79
N ILE A 194 -2.91 -1.54 -16.84
CA ILE A 194 -3.96 -0.53 -16.62
C ILE A 194 -3.85 0.05 -15.20
N GLY A 195 -3.83 -0.81 -14.18
CA GLY A 195 -3.73 -0.33 -12.79
C GLY A 195 -2.46 0.50 -12.53
N ARG A 196 -1.34 0.12 -13.17
CA ARG A 196 -0.07 0.86 -13.05
C ARG A 196 -0.06 2.23 -13.74
N CYS A 197 -0.99 2.49 -14.67
CA CYS A 197 -1.00 3.76 -15.39
C CYS A 197 -1.24 4.96 -14.46
N VAL A 198 -1.81 4.77 -13.27
CA VAL A 198 -1.98 5.84 -12.26
C VAL A 198 -0.65 6.43 -11.76
N TYR A 199 0.45 5.72 -11.92
CA TYR A 199 1.79 6.19 -11.54
C TYR A 199 2.54 6.88 -12.69
N VAL A 200 2.03 6.78 -13.92
CA VAL A 200 2.72 7.29 -15.11
C VAL A 200 1.87 8.25 -15.94
N GLU A 201 0.54 8.23 -15.78
CA GLU A 201 -0.41 9.07 -16.49
C GLU A 201 -0.94 10.21 -15.62
N GLN A 202 -1.14 11.38 -16.24
CA GLN A 202 -1.79 12.53 -15.57
C GLN A 202 -3.30 12.31 -15.42
N ASN A 203 -3.92 11.71 -16.43
CA ASN A 203 -5.37 11.51 -16.49
C ASN A 203 -5.72 10.05 -16.80
N PRO A 204 -5.30 9.08 -15.97
CA PRO A 204 -5.51 7.65 -16.21
C PRO A 204 -6.99 7.27 -16.29
N HIS A 205 -7.86 8.03 -15.60
CA HIS A 205 -9.32 7.86 -15.63
C HIS A 205 -9.95 8.16 -16.99
N LEU A 206 -9.30 9.00 -17.83
CA LEU A 206 -9.77 9.24 -19.21
C LEU A 206 -9.37 8.09 -20.13
N CYS A 207 -8.24 7.42 -19.83
CA CYS A 207 -7.77 6.28 -20.61
C CYS A 207 -8.56 5.00 -20.31
N PHE A 208 -8.91 4.78 -19.04
CA PHE A 208 -9.54 3.56 -18.56
C PHE A 208 -10.69 3.85 -17.58
N PRO A 209 -11.76 4.57 -18.02
CA PRO A 209 -12.84 5.02 -17.15
C PRO A 209 -13.64 3.88 -16.51
N GLN A 210 -13.62 2.68 -17.10
CA GLN A 210 -14.27 1.48 -16.56
C GLN A 210 -13.59 0.89 -15.34
N TYR A 211 -12.31 1.27 -15.07
CA TYR A 211 -11.52 0.74 -13.95
C TYR A 211 -11.01 1.81 -13.02
N ILE A 212 -10.95 3.06 -13.46
CA ILE A 212 -10.31 4.16 -12.74
C ILE A 212 -11.26 5.34 -12.68
N THR A 213 -11.65 5.70 -11.47
CA THR A 213 -12.46 6.89 -11.19
C THR A 213 -11.60 7.96 -10.56
N LYS A 214 -11.69 9.19 -11.07
CA LYS A 214 -11.01 10.35 -10.47
C LYS A 214 -11.74 10.79 -9.20
N ILE A 215 -10.95 11.07 -8.17
CA ILE A 215 -11.38 11.78 -6.95
C ILE A 215 -10.53 13.04 -6.79
N ASP A 216 -10.86 13.94 -5.84
CA ASP A 216 -10.23 15.27 -5.72
C ASP A 216 -8.70 15.25 -5.77
N GLU A 217 -8.05 14.39 -4.98
CA GLU A 217 -6.59 14.30 -4.91
C GLU A 217 -6.10 12.87 -5.16
N GLY A 218 -6.63 12.19 -6.19
CA GLY A 218 -6.21 10.84 -6.51
C GLY A 218 -7.22 10.06 -7.36
N TYR A 219 -7.21 8.75 -7.18
CA TYR A 219 -8.03 7.84 -7.97
C TYR A 219 -8.56 6.70 -7.10
N ILE A 220 -9.74 6.20 -7.47
CA ILE A 220 -10.25 4.90 -7.04
C ILE A 220 -10.05 3.92 -8.20
N ILE A 221 -9.47 2.76 -7.93
CA ILE A 221 -9.09 1.76 -8.92
C ILE A 221 -9.67 0.41 -8.53
N ASP A 222 -10.27 -0.28 -9.50
CA ASP A 222 -10.79 -1.64 -9.28
C ASP A 222 -9.65 -2.65 -9.09
N SER A 223 -9.77 -3.53 -8.09
CA SER A 223 -8.82 -4.62 -7.81
C SER A 223 -8.68 -5.61 -8.99
N GLU A 224 -9.60 -5.62 -9.95
CA GLU A 224 -9.47 -6.41 -11.17
C GLU A 224 -8.18 -6.07 -11.94
N VAL A 225 -7.80 -4.80 -11.94
CA VAL A 225 -6.63 -4.29 -12.65
C VAL A 225 -5.49 -3.87 -11.71
N PHE A 226 -5.78 -3.66 -10.42
CA PHE A 226 -4.82 -3.17 -9.43
C PHE A 226 -4.49 -4.23 -8.39
N GLN A 227 -3.23 -4.66 -8.38
CA GLN A 227 -2.77 -5.74 -7.53
C GLN A 227 -2.43 -5.26 -6.12
N TRP A 228 -2.53 -6.18 -5.16
CA TRP A 228 -1.86 -6.01 -3.87
C TRP A 228 -0.35 -5.94 -4.07
N THR A 229 0.29 -5.04 -3.37
CA THR A 229 1.74 -5.00 -3.15
C THR A 229 1.98 -4.67 -1.68
N ASN A 230 3.11 -5.03 -1.13
CA ASN A 230 3.47 -4.77 0.28
C ASN A 230 3.79 -3.28 0.57
N GLN A 231 3.30 -2.38 -0.25
CA GLN A 231 3.47 -0.94 -0.06
C GLN A 231 2.58 -0.43 1.09
N PRO A 232 2.95 0.70 1.72
CA PRO A 232 2.17 1.29 2.80
C PRO A 232 0.69 1.44 2.43
N THR A 233 -0.15 0.80 3.23
CA THR A 233 -1.58 0.67 2.94
C THR A 233 -2.39 0.87 4.20
N LEU A 234 -3.32 1.83 4.18
CA LEU A 234 -4.35 1.98 5.21
C LEU A 234 -5.57 1.15 4.83
N ILE A 235 -6.04 0.31 5.77
CA ILE A 235 -7.14 -0.62 5.54
C ILE A 235 -7.93 -0.84 6.84
N ALA A 236 -9.23 -1.14 6.74
CA ALA A 236 -10.00 -1.56 7.91
C ALA A 236 -9.43 -2.88 8.48
N ARG A 237 -9.21 -2.94 9.80
CA ARG A 237 -8.67 -4.13 10.48
C ARG A 237 -9.53 -5.38 10.23
N SER A 238 -10.85 -5.23 10.19
CA SER A 238 -11.77 -6.31 9.84
C SER A 238 -11.55 -6.82 8.42
N ARG A 239 -11.26 -5.92 7.47
CA ARG A 239 -11.05 -6.28 6.07
C ARG A 239 -9.77 -7.08 5.85
N ILE A 240 -8.66 -6.64 6.46
CA ILE A 240 -7.41 -7.40 6.37
C ILE A 240 -7.54 -8.78 7.04
N ARG A 241 -8.25 -8.89 8.17
CA ARG A 241 -8.56 -10.19 8.79
C ARG A 241 -9.33 -11.11 7.83
N GLN A 242 -10.33 -10.60 7.13
CA GLN A 242 -11.09 -11.39 6.13
C GLN A 242 -10.18 -11.90 5.01
N ILE A 243 -9.26 -11.06 4.52
CA ILE A 243 -8.28 -11.45 3.49
C ILE A 243 -7.40 -12.59 4.01
N LEU A 244 -6.84 -12.44 5.21
CA LEU A 244 -5.96 -13.43 5.84
C LEU A 244 -6.68 -14.77 6.09
N THR A 245 -7.87 -14.74 6.69
CA THR A 245 -8.69 -15.95 6.89
C THR A 245 -9.01 -16.64 5.56
N GLY A 246 -9.28 -15.87 4.50
CA GLY A 246 -9.49 -16.43 3.17
C GLY A 246 -8.26 -17.13 2.59
N LEU A 247 -7.06 -16.64 2.89
CA LEU A 247 -5.82 -17.28 2.49
C LEU A 247 -5.53 -18.57 3.26
N GLU A 248 -5.81 -18.60 4.58
CA GLU A 248 -5.68 -19.80 5.40
C GLU A 248 -6.58 -20.94 4.93
N GLN A 249 -7.84 -20.63 4.60
CA GLN A 249 -8.79 -21.61 4.07
C GLN A 249 -8.30 -22.21 2.74
N MET A 250 -7.67 -21.41 1.89
CA MET A 250 -7.06 -21.90 0.64
C MET A 250 -5.84 -22.79 0.92
N SER A 251 -5.03 -22.44 1.92
CA SER A 251 -3.81 -23.17 2.28
C SER A 251 -4.10 -24.50 2.96
N GLY A 252 -5.18 -24.60 3.75
CA GLY A 252 -5.64 -25.84 4.36
C GLY A 252 -5.93 -26.94 3.35
N SER A 253 -6.26 -26.59 2.10
CA SER A 253 -6.43 -27.54 1.00
C SER A 253 -5.11 -27.92 0.30
N ILE A 254 -4.02 -27.16 0.53
CA ILE A 254 -2.69 -27.34 -0.17
C ILE A 254 -1.59 -27.74 0.83
N GLY A 255 -1.84 -27.66 2.15
CA GLY A 255 -0.92 -28.13 3.20
C GLY A 255 0.27 -27.21 3.54
N LYS A 256 0.41 -26.03 2.89
CA LYS A 256 1.42 -25.02 3.24
C LYS A 256 0.91 -23.61 2.94
N LEU A 257 1.14 -22.68 3.87
CA LEU A 257 0.94 -21.26 3.60
C LEU A 257 1.87 -20.79 2.48
N PRO A 258 1.38 -20.01 1.51
CA PRO A 258 2.26 -19.41 0.51
C PRO A 258 3.31 -18.54 1.21
N GLN A 259 4.57 -18.70 0.84
CA GLN A 259 5.65 -17.87 1.40
C GLN A 259 5.56 -16.42 0.94
N ASP A 260 4.99 -16.20 -0.24
CA ASP A 260 4.80 -14.89 -0.85
C ASP A 260 3.33 -14.45 -0.75
N PHE A 261 3.07 -13.48 0.15
CA PHE A 261 1.75 -12.91 0.38
C PHE A 261 1.21 -12.19 -0.86
N GLU A 262 2.04 -11.42 -1.56
CA GLU A 262 1.61 -10.72 -2.78
C GLU A 262 1.10 -11.71 -3.83
N HIS A 263 1.80 -12.82 -3.99
CA HIS A 263 1.39 -13.85 -4.94
C HIS A 263 0.07 -14.51 -4.52
N ALA A 264 -0.08 -14.81 -3.25
CA ALA A 264 -1.26 -15.46 -2.69
C ALA A 264 -2.52 -14.59 -2.79
N VAL A 265 -2.41 -13.31 -2.41
CA VAL A 265 -3.53 -12.36 -2.45
C VAL A 265 -3.91 -12.07 -3.90
N ASN A 266 -2.97 -11.87 -4.81
CA ASN A 266 -3.23 -11.52 -6.22
C ASN A 266 -3.82 -12.68 -7.05
N SER A 267 -4.68 -13.46 -6.44
CA SER A 267 -5.41 -14.60 -6.99
C SER A 267 -6.61 -14.15 -7.86
N PRO A 268 -7.28 -15.06 -8.57
CA PRO A 268 -8.56 -14.76 -9.21
C PRO A 268 -9.60 -14.19 -8.24
N ARG A 269 -9.60 -14.64 -6.96
CA ARG A 269 -10.51 -14.14 -5.93
C ARG A 269 -10.33 -12.65 -5.67
N TRP A 270 -9.09 -12.16 -5.62
CA TRP A 270 -8.79 -10.74 -5.47
C TRP A 270 -9.37 -9.91 -6.62
N ARG A 271 -9.13 -10.36 -7.86
CA ARG A 271 -9.63 -9.65 -9.05
C ARG A 271 -11.15 -9.63 -9.15
N ASN A 272 -11.78 -10.75 -8.78
CA ASN A 272 -13.24 -10.90 -8.84
C ASN A 272 -13.94 -10.26 -7.61
N ALA A 273 -13.19 -9.81 -6.61
CA ALA A 273 -13.76 -9.10 -5.46
C ALA A 273 -14.18 -7.67 -5.79
N HIS A 274 -13.71 -7.11 -6.92
CA HIS A 274 -14.00 -5.74 -7.35
C HIS A 274 -13.87 -4.72 -6.22
N MET A 275 -12.77 -4.83 -5.45
CA MET A 275 -12.49 -3.91 -4.36
C MET A 275 -12.08 -2.55 -4.90
N ASN A 276 -12.55 -1.50 -4.26
CA ASN A 276 -12.18 -0.12 -4.54
C ASN A 276 -10.87 0.22 -3.83
N ILE A 277 -9.80 0.43 -4.59
CA ILE A 277 -8.48 0.77 -4.06
C ILE A 277 -8.21 2.25 -4.27
N GLY A 278 -8.14 3.00 -3.18
CA GLY A 278 -7.75 4.40 -3.20
C GLY A 278 -6.24 4.55 -3.46
N VAL A 279 -5.89 5.38 -4.43
CA VAL A 279 -4.51 5.82 -4.67
C VAL A 279 -4.50 7.33 -4.60
N ILE A 280 -4.02 7.86 -3.51
CA ILE A 280 -3.88 9.30 -3.27
C ILE A 280 -2.42 9.71 -3.41
N ARG A 281 -2.12 11.00 -3.19
CA ARG A 281 -0.75 11.51 -3.26
C ARG A 281 0.21 10.69 -2.38
N GLY A 282 -0.26 10.24 -1.21
CA GLY A 282 0.50 9.40 -0.31
C GLY A 282 1.59 10.16 0.46
N ILE A 283 2.22 9.47 1.40
CA ILE A 283 3.17 10.06 2.35
C ILE A 283 4.51 9.31 2.41
N PHE A 284 4.58 8.10 1.90
CA PHE A 284 5.77 7.25 1.95
C PHE A 284 6.54 7.22 0.63
N THR A 285 7.86 7.02 0.74
CA THR A 285 8.78 6.90 -0.41
C THR A 285 9.05 5.46 -0.75
#